data_5c4b643b98c0ec9a1e47ad2412f35ce4
#
_entry.id   5c4b643b98c0ec9a1e47ad2412f35ce4
#
_cell.length_a   1.000
_cell.length_b   1.000
_cell.length_c   1.000
_cell.angle_alpha   90.00
_cell.angle_beta   90.00
_cell.angle_gamma   90.00
#
_symmetry.space_group_name_H-M   'P 1'
#
loop_
_entity.id
_entity.type
_entity.pdbx_description
1 polymer ?
#
loop_
_entity_poly.entity_id
_entity_poly.type
_entity_poly.pdbx_seq_one_letter_code
_entity_poly.pdbx_strand_id
1 'polypeptide(L)'
;QLDALREKNVTVETVDDRAAENGDDVVIDFEGFKDDVAFEGGKAEDFTLSLGSGQFIPGFEDQIVGHNAGEDFDINVTFPDEYQVKELAGAPAVFKIKLKSISKKVMPELDDDMVKDSTEFDTVDEYKADVKKKLEEANEKHADSEVEAKIFDKVIENMTAEIPQVMFDNRVNEMISELEQRLAPQGISLDLYMQYTGQTIDTVKKAYAEQAEKQVKLRLALEKIAKLENIEVTEDELKAEFDKLAEAYKLDVDQIKQFIHDDDLKKDIAVGKAVDLIKDAAVIK
;
A
#
# COMPACT_ATOMS: atom_id res chain seq x y z
N GLN A 1 -11.44 -5.62 -8.32
CA GLN A 1 -10.69 -5.33 -9.56
C GLN A 1 -11.62 -5.01 -10.74
N LEU A 2 -12.69 -5.78 -10.94
CA LEU A 2 -13.67 -5.50 -12.00
C LEU A 2 -14.38 -4.17 -11.77
N ASP A 3 -14.79 -3.88 -10.54
CA ASP A 3 -15.40 -2.59 -10.21
C ASP A 3 -14.39 -1.45 -10.31
N ALA A 4 -13.13 -1.67 -9.98
CA ALA A 4 -12.08 -0.67 -10.17
C ALA A 4 -11.84 -0.31 -11.65
N LEU A 5 -12.05 -1.26 -12.56
CA LEU A 5 -12.03 -0.97 -14.00
C LEU A 5 -13.22 -0.09 -14.40
N ARG A 6 -14.41 -0.39 -13.89
CA ARG A 6 -15.64 0.42 -14.13
C ARG A 6 -15.51 1.82 -13.54
N GLU A 7 -14.96 1.94 -12.33
CA GLU A 7 -14.71 3.24 -11.67
C GLU A 7 -13.76 4.15 -12.45
N LYS A 8 -12.75 3.56 -13.12
CA LYS A 8 -11.85 4.34 -13.99
C LYS A 8 -12.52 4.86 -15.25
N ASN A 9 -13.61 4.23 -15.67
CA ASN A 9 -14.35 4.55 -16.87
C ASN A 9 -15.72 5.21 -16.57
N VAL A 10 -15.90 5.73 -15.35
CA VAL A 10 -17.10 6.50 -14.98
C VAL A 10 -17.26 7.70 -15.90
N THR A 11 -18.45 7.84 -16.47
CA THR A 11 -18.86 9.02 -17.23
C THR A 11 -19.68 9.95 -16.34
N VAL A 12 -19.59 11.25 -16.62
CA VAL A 12 -20.36 12.27 -15.90
C VAL A 12 -21.45 12.77 -16.84
N GLU A 13 -22.71 12.58 -16.43
CA GLU A 13 -23.87 13.05 -17.17
C GLU A 13 -24.52 14.23 -16.45
N THR A 14 -24.86 15.29 -17.19
CA THR A 14 -25.62 16.41 -16.63
C THR A 14 -27.05 15.98 -16.36
N VAL A 15 -27.59 16.42 -15.22
CA VAL A 15 -28.97 16.14 -14.79
C VAL A 15 -29.76 17.45 -14.85
N ASP A 16 -30.66 17.54 -15.85
CA ASP A 16 -31.51 18.75 -16.07
C ASP A 16 -32.99 18.45 -15.83
N ASP A 17 -33.35 17.19 -15.63
CA ASP A 17 -34.74 16.68 -15.62
C ASP A 17 -35.26 16.35 -14.20
N ARG A 18 -34.43 16.41 -13.18
CA ARG A 18 -34.80 16.15 -11.78
C ARG A 18 -33.99 17.02 -10.80
N ALA A 19 -34.47 17.07 -9.57
CA ALA A 19 -33.76 17.66 -8.46
C ALA A 19 -32.50 16.82 -8.07
N ALA A 20 -31.58 17.45 -7.34
CA ALA A 20 -30.39 16.85 -6.82
C ALA A 20 -30.70 15.73 -5.82
N GLU A 21 -29.97 14.63 -5.92
CA GLU A 21 -30.07 13.45 -5.06
C GLU A 21 -28.71 13.14 -4.41
N ASN A 22 -28.74 12.33 -3.35
CA ASN A 22 -27.49 11.82 -2.75
C ASN A 22 -26.70 11.01 -3.79
N GLY A 23 -25.39 11.30 -3.88
CA GLY A 23 -24.48 10.69 -4.84
C GLY A 23 -24.27 11.51 -6.10
N ASP A 24 -25.05 12.59 -6.31
CA ASP A 24 -24.81 13.53 -7.39
C ASP A 24 -23.63 14.45 -7.05
N ASP A 25 -22.92 14.91 -8.09
CA ASP A 25 -21.97 16.01 -8.00
C ASP A 25 -22.69 17.29 -8.40
N VAL A 26 -22.65 18.29 -7.53
CA VAL A 26 -23.28 19.60 -7.78
C VAL A 26 -22.23 20.69 -7.88
N VAL A 27 -22.46 21.67 -8.74
CA VAL A 27 -21.66 22.90 -8.76
C VAL A 27 -22.48 24.00 -8.11
N ILE A 28 -21.95 24.56 -7.05
CA ILE A 28 -22.61 25.58 -6.23
C ILE A 28 -21.75 26.83 -6.07
N ASP A 29 -22.42 28.00 -5.96
CA ASP A 29 -21.85 29.15 -5.27
C ASP A 29 -22.47 29.18 -3.88
N PHE A 30 -21.66 29.48 -2.87
CA PHE A 30 -22.18 29.66 -1.51
C PHE A 30 -21.54 30.83 -0.78
N GLU A 31 -22.31 31.45 0.12
CA GLU A 31 -21.82 32.48 1.01
C GLU A 31 -22.46 32.30 2.40
N GLY A 32 -21.62 32.12 3.42
CA GLY A 32 -22.04 31.85 4.79
C GLY A 32 -22.11 33.10 5.64
N PHE A 33 -23.17 33.18 6.45
CA PHE A 33 -23.44 34.27 7.38
C PHE A 33 -23.65 33.74 8.79
N LYS A 34 -23.08 34.44 9.78
CA LYS A 34 -23.35 34.26 11.18
C LYS A 34 -23.87 35.58 11.71
N ASP A 35 -25.04 35.61 12.37
CA ASP A 35 -25.69 36.80 12.88
C ASP A 35 -25.80 37.90 11.80
N ASP A 36 -26.17 37.52 10.57
CA ASP A 36 -26.27 38.35 9.37
C ASP A 36 -24.93 38.97 8.87
N VAL A 37 -23.80 38.54 9.40
CA VAL A 37 -22.47 38.98 9.00
C VAL A 37 -21.74 37.85 8.26
N ALA A 38 -21.26 38.13 7.03
CA ALA A 38 -20.45 37.18 6.30
C ALA A 38 -19.12 36.91 7.03
N PHE A 39 -18.72 35.65 7.11
CA PHE A 39 -17.47 35.26 7.76
C PHE A 39 -16.40 34.81 6.76
N GLU A 40 -15.16 34.98 7.14
CA GLU A 40 -14.00 34.61 6.32
C GLU A 40 -13.93 33.09 6.12
N GLY A 41 -13.70 32.65 4.87
CA GLY A 41 -13.70 31.24 4.50
C GLY A 41 -15.10 30.64 4.25
N GLY A 42 -16.17 31.42 4.46
CA GLY A 42 -17.57 30.99 4.22
C GLY A 42 -18.06 31.18 2.77
N LYS A 43 -17.22 31.64 1.83
CA LYS A 43 -17.62 31.92 0.46
C LYS A 43 -16.77 31.17 -0.56
N ALA A 44 -17.44 30.56 -1.55
CA ALA A 44 -16.81 30.07 -2.77
C ALA A 44 -17.77 30.17 -3.96
N GLU A 45 -17.19 30.25 -5.13
CA GLU A 45 -17.93 30.23 -6.43
C GLU A 45 -17.44 29.02 -7.24
N ASP A 46 -18.31 28.44 -8.04
CA ASP A 46 -18.05 27.25 -8.88
C ASP A 46 -17.49 26.06 -8.11
N PHE A 47 -17.93 25.89 -6.88
CA PHE A 47 -17.46 24.79 -6.02
C PHE A 47 -18.17 23.49 -6.38
N THR A 48 -17.39 22.45 -6.68
CA THR A 48 -17.94 21.10 -6.94
C THR A 48 -18.03 20.33 -5.64
N LEU A 49 -19.23 19.86 -5.31
CA LEU A 49 -19.55 19.11 -4.11
C LEU A 49 -20.26 17.82 -4.46
N SER A 50 -19.77 16.69 -3.95
CA SER A 50 -20.48 15.41 -4.04
C SER A 50 -21.45 15.28 -2.87
N LEU A 51 -22.74 15.20 -3.15
CA LEU A 51 -23.79 15.11 -2.13
C LEU A 51 -23.73 13.75 -1.42
N GLY A 52 -23.70 13.75 -0.09
CA GLY A 52 -23.54 12.56 0.76
C GLY A 52 -22.09 12.16 1.02
N SER A 53 -21.12 12.98 0.59
CA SER A 53 -19.69 12.72 0.83
C SER A 53 -19.26 13.00 2.29
N GLY A 54 -20.01 13.82 3.01
CA GLY A 54 -19.65 14.31 4.34
C GLY A 54 -18.47 15.29 4.34
N GLN A 55 -18.17 15.91 3.20
CA GLN A 55 -17.09 16.88 3.05
C GLN A 55 -17.40 18.20 3.77
N PHE A 56 -18.68 18.55 3.84
CA PHE A 56 -19.17 19.74 4.53
C PHE A 56 -19.69 19.42 5.93
N ILE A 57 -20.00 20.48 6.69
CA ILE A 57 -20.57 20.34 8.04
C ILE A 57 -21.92 19.62 7.99
N PRO A 58 -22.31 18.87 9.03
CA PRO A 58 -23.55 18.10 9.06
C PRO A 58 -24.77 18.93 8.73
N GLY A 59 -25.63 18.40 7.85
CA GLY A 59 -26.86 19.05 7.41
C GLY A 59 -26.68 20.06 6.26
N PHE A 60 -25.48 20.30 5.80
CA PHE A 60 -25.23 21.18 4.62
C PHE A 60 -25.65 20.48 3.33
N GLU A 61 -25.11 19.29 3.09
CA GLU A 61 -25.34 18.51 1.87
C GLU A 61 -26.81 18.03 1.79
N ASP A 62 -27.37 17.61 2.93
CA ASP A 62 -28.76 17.12 3.03
C ASP A 62 -29.80 18.17 2.62
N GLN A 63 -29.53 19.45 2.86
CA GLN A 63 -30.47 20.52 2.52
C GLN A 63 -30.36 20.96 1.04
N ILE A 64 -29.32 20.56 0.33
CA ILE A 64 -29.19 20.78 -1.11
C ILE A 64 -29.97 19.72 -1.89
N VAL A 65 -30.11 18.52 -1.33
CA VAL A 65 -30.92 17.46 -1.92
C VAL A 65 -32.37 17.93 -2.07
N GLY A 66 -32.94 17.71 -3.25
CA GLY A 66 -34.32 18.11 -3.58
C GLY A 66 -34.46 19.46 -4.28
N HIS A 67 -33.33 20.21 -4.42
CA HIS A 67 -33.31 21.45 -5.21
C HIS A 67 -32.91 21.20 -6.66
N ASN A 68 -33.37 22.07 -7.57
CA ASN A 68 -33.09 21.97 -8.99
C ASN A 68 -31.93 22.90 -9.43
N ALA A 69 -31.29 22.55 -10.51
CA ALA A 69 -30.27 23.42 -11.10
C ALA A 69 -30.87 24.81 -11.45
N GLY A 70 -30.12 25.87 -11.14
CA GLY A 70 -30.54 27.26 -11.30
C GLY A 70 -31.27 27.85 -10.11
N GLU A 71 -31.56 27.08 -9.05
CA GLU A 71 -32.24 27.61 -7.86
C GLU A 71 -31.26 28.35 -6.93
N ASP A 72 -31.78 29.45 -6.35
CA ASP A 72 -31.14 30.20 -5.24
C ASP A 72 -31.95 29.94 -3.96
N PHE A 73 -31.30 29.47 -2.89
CA PHE A 73 -31.97 29.15 -1.63
C PHE A 73 -31.02 29.31 -0.43
N ASP A 74 -31.60 29.39 0.77
CA ASP A 74 -30.86 29.49 2.00
C ASP A 74 -30.91 28.15 2.76
N ILE A 75 -29.77 27.71 3.29
CA ILE A 75 -29.70 26.56 4.19
C ILE A 75 -29.27 26.99 5.57
N ASN A 76 -29.79 26.30 6.59
CA ASN A 76 -29.48 26.59 7.99
C ASN A 76 -28.73 25.42 8.61
N VAL A 77 -27.53 25.64 9.07
CA VAL A 77 -26.66 24.62 9.64
C VAL A 77 -26.05 25.09 10.96
N THR A 78 -25.63 24.13 11.77
CA THR A 78 -24.90 24.41 13.01
C THR A 78 -23.53 23.82 12.92
N PHE A 79 -22.49 24.61 13.16
CA PHE A 79 -21.12 24.12 13.19
C PHE A 79 -20.93 23.13 14.35
N PRO A 80 -20.15 22.06 14.16
CA PRO A 80 -19.78 21.15 15.25
C PRO A 80 -19.08 21.88 16.40
N ASP A 81 -19.25 21.41 17.63
CA ASP A 81 -18.62 21.98 18.82
C ASP A 81 -17.08 21.95 18.75
N GLU A 82 -16.50 20.97 18.05
CA GLU A 82 -15.05 20.80 17.85
C GLU A 82 -14.54 21.41 16.54
N TYR A 83 -15.23 22.42 16.00
CA TYR A 83 -14.80 23.05 14.76
C TYR A 83 -13.48 23.81 14.93
N GLN A 84 -12.61 23.75 13.89
CA GLN A 84 -11.26 24.34 13.96
C GLN A 84 -11.25 25.84 14.23
N VAL A 85 -12.23 26.58 13.70
CA VAL A 85 -12.42 28.01 13.96
C VAL A 85 -13.28 28.19 15.20
N LYS A 86 -12.67 28.55 16.32
CA LYS A 86 -13.33 28.66 17.63
C LYS A 86 -14.53 29.60 17.65
N GLU A 87 -14.52 30.63 16.81
CA GLU A 87 -15.61 31.64 16.74
C GLU A 87 -16.86 31.08 16.06
N LEU A 88 -16.73 30.01 15.31
CA LEU A 88 -17.82 29.32 14.61
C LEU A 88 -18.27 28.05 15.33
N ALA A 89 -17.45 27.48 16.21
CA ALA A 89 -17.75 26.26 16.95
C ALA A 89 -19.10 26.34 17.68
N GLY A 90 -20.00 25.36 17.43
CA GLY A 90 -21.35 25.31 17.99
C GLY A 90 -22.30 26.42 17.52
N ALA A 91 -21.87 27.32 16.66
CA ALA A 91 -22.69 28.45 16.23
C ALA A 91 -23.64 28.09 15.07
N PRO A 92 -24.87 28.61 15.05
CA PRO A 92 -25.75 28.55 13.89
C PRO A 92 -25.25 29.48 12.79
N ALA A 93 -25.37 29.03 11.55
CA ALA A 93 -25.04 29.82 10.36
C ALA A 93 -26.07 29.61 9.25
N VAL A 94 -26.23 30.61 8.43
CA VAL A 94 -27.07 30.58 7.22
C VAL A 94 -26.15 30.66 6.02
N PHE A 95 -26.29 29.72 5.08
CA PHE A 95 -25.58 29.77 3.82
C PHE A 95 -26.56 30.07 2.69
N LYS A 96 -26.25 31.10 1.91
CA LYS A 96 -26.93 31.37 0.66
C LYS A 96 -26.30 30.55 -0.42
N ILE A 97 -27.07 29.68 -1.03
CA ILE A 97 -26.64 28.73 -2.04
C ILE A 97 -27.22 29.09 -3.38
N LYS A 98 -26.39 29.03 -4.42
CA LYS A 98 -26.83 29.01 -5.79
C LYS A 98 -26.41 27.70 -6.42
N LEU A 99 -27.38 26.85 -6.75
CA LEU A 99 -27.12 25.55 -7.39
C LEU A 99 -27.02 25.76 -8.90
N LYS A 100 -25.81 25.70 -9.45
CA LYS A 100 -25.56 25.98 -10.88
C LYS A 100 -25.88 24.82 -11.80
N SER A 101 -25.38 23.64 -11.42
CA SER A 101 -25.58 22.41 -12.21
C SER A 101 -25.55 21.18 -11.31
N ILE A 102 -26.20 20.16 -11.81
CA ILE A 102 -26.24 18.84 -11.20
C ILE A 102 -25.66 17.86 -12.23
N SER A 103 -24.81 16.96 -11.78
CA SER A 103 -24.27 15.87 -12.58
C SER A 103 -24.26 14.57 -11.79
N LYS A 104 -24.48 13.47 -12.48
CA LYS A 104 -24.39 12.13 -11.89
C LYS A 104 -23.22 11.35 -12.46
N LYS A 105 -22.58 10.57 -11.63
CA LYS A 105 -21.59 9.60 -12.06
C LYS A 105 -22.30 8.34 -12.55
N VAL A 106 -22.16 8.05 -13.81
CA VAL A 106 -22.72 6.83 -14.42
C VAL A 106 -21.58 5.82 -14.52
N MET A 107 -21.72 4.75 -13.74
CA MET A 107 -20.79 3.63 -13.80
C MET A 107 -21.18 2.77 -15.01
N PRO A 108 -20.32 2.66 -16.02
CA PRO A 108 -20.66 1.91 -17.22
C PRO A 108 -20.82 0.42 -16.95
N GLU A 109 -21.56 -0.28 -17.77
CA GLU A 109 -21.62 -1.74 -17.73
C GLU A 109 -20.28 -2.34 -18.14
N LEU A 110 -19.91 -3.45 -17.52
CA LEU A 110 -18.69 -4.19 -17.88
C LEU A 110 -19.01 -5.03 -19.11
N ASP A 111 -18.73 -4.52 -20.27
CA ASP A 111 -18.89 -5.16 -21.56
C ASP A 111 -17.53 -5.36 -22.29
N ASP A 112 -17.58 -6.05 -23.42
CA ASP A 112 -16.38 -6.37 -24.18
C ASP A 112 -15.74 -5.10 -24.79
N ASP A 113 -16.53 -4.11 -25.15
CA ASP A 113 -16.03 -2.85 -25.71
C ASP A 113 -15.21 -2.08 -24.66
N MET A 114 -15.73 -1.98 -23.42
CA MET A 114 -14.98 -1.36 -22.31
C MET A 114 -13.70 -2.10 -22.00
N VAL A 115 -13.74 -3.43 -21.94
CA VAL A 115 -12.55 -4.26 -21.66
C VAL A 115 -11.50 -4.05 -22.72
N LYS A 116 -11.90 -4.02 -23.99
CA LYS A 116 -11.02 -3.80 -25.14
C LYS A 116 -10.37 -2.41 -25.15
N ASP A 117 -11.15 -1.38 -24.77
CA ASP A 117 -10.66 0.00 -24.75
C ASP A 117 -9.73 0.27 -23.55
N SER A 118 -9.92 -0.46 -22.44
CA SER A 118 -9.24 -0.17 -21.17
C SER A 118 -8.17 -1.21 -20.77
N THR A 119 -8.08 -2.32 -21.49
CA THR A 119 -7.16 -3.43 -21.18
C THR A 119 -6.56 -4.03 -22.45
N GLU A 120 -5.72 -5.05 -22.31
CA GLU A 120 -5.14 -5.82 -23.43
C GLU A 120 -6.01 -7.02 -23.88
N PHE A 121 -7.20 -7.18 -23.30
CA PHE A 121 -8.10 -8.29 -23.59
C PHE A 121 -9.23 -7.85 -24.52
N ASP A 122 -9.73 -8.78 -25.33
CA ASP A 122 -10.81 -8.52 -26.28
C ASP A 122 -12.21 -8.76 -25.67
N THR A 123 -12.31 -9.54 -24.60
CA THR A 123 -13.60 -9.89 -23.99
C THR A 123 -13.56 -9.83 -22.45
N VAL A 124 -14.76 -9.62 -21.86
CA VAL A 124 -14.95 -9.65 -20.41
C VAL A 124 -14.55 -11.00 -19.82
N ASP A 125 -14.82 -12.10 -20.51
CA ASP A 125 -14.49 -13.43 -20.01
C ASP A 125 -12.98 -13.69 -19.98
N GLU A 126 -12.23 -13.23 -20.99
CA GLU A 126 -10.77 -13.29 -21.00
C GLU A 126 -10.17 -12.45 -19.87
N TYR A 127 -10.65 -11.23 -19.68
CA TYR A 127 -10.22 -10.35 -18.59
C TYR A 127 -10.52 -10.97 -17.21
N LYS A 128 -11.72 -11.53 -17.02
CA LYS A 128 -12.07 -12.22 -15.78
C LYS A 128 -11.19 -13.44 -15.51
N ALA A 129 -10.88 -14.22 -16.55
CA ALA A 129 -10.01 -15.38 -16.44
C ALA A 129 -8.59 -14.99 -16.02
N ASP A 130 -8.03 -13.92 -16.60
CA ASP A 130 -6.72 -13.39 -16.22
C ASP A 130 -6.69 -12.85 -14.79
N VAL A 131 -7.70 -12.02 -14.43
CA VAL A 131 -7.85 -11.50 -13.05
C VAL A 131 -7.94 -12.64 -12.04
N LYS A 132 -8.74 -13.67 -12.34
CA LYS A 132 -8.89 -14.87 -11.48
C LYS A 132 -7.55 -15.58 -11.33
N LYS A 133 -6.85 -15.84 -12.46
CA LYS A 133 -5.54 -16.50 -12.45
C LYS A 133 -4.52 -15.71 -11.61
N LYS A 134 -4.42 -14.40 -11.81
CA LYS A 134 -3.51 -13.53 -11.03
C LYS A 134 -3.83 -13.54 -9.53
N LEU A 135 -5.11 -13.56 -9.17
CA LEU A 135 -5.54 -13.66 -7.78
C LEU A 135 -5.23 -15.04 -7.17
N GLU A 136 -5.45 -16.12 -7.91
CA GLU A 136 -5.12 -17.48 -7.48
C GLU A 136 -3.60 -17.63 -7.27
N GLU A 137 -2.79 -17.18 -8.22
CA GLU A 137 -1.32 -17.19 -8.10
C GLU A 137 -0.82 -16.31 -6.93
N ALA A 138 -1.44 -15.15 -6.70
CA ALA A 138 -1.10 -14.29 -5.57
C ALA A 138 -1.48 -14.93 -4.23
N ASN A 139 -2.67 -15.56 -4.16
CA ASN A 139 -3.11 -16.26 -2.96
C ASN A 139 -2.26 -17.50 -2.66
N GLU A 140 -1.87 -18.27 -3.67
CA GLU A 140 -0.98 -19.41 -3.54
C GLU A 140 0.38 -18.97 -2.97
N LYS A 141 1.01 -17.95 -3.58
CA LYS A 141 2.27 -17.38 -3.08
C LYS A 141 2.14 -16.85 -1.64
N HIS A 142 1.02 -16.23 -1.30
CA HIS A 142 0.79 -15.75 0.06
C HIS A 142 0.66 -16.91 1.04
N ALA A 143 -0.11 -17.94 0.69
CA ALA A 143 -0.27 -19.13 1.51
C ALA A 143 1.07 -19.87 1.71
N ASP A 144 1.87 -20.03 0.64
CA ASP A 144 3.20 -20.63 0.72
C ASP A 144 4.12 -19.83 1.64
N SER A 145 4.10 -18.49 1.52
CA SER A 145 4.91 -17.62 2.39
C SER A 145 4.47 -17.70 3.86
N GLU A 146 3.16 -17.81 4.14
CA GLU A 146 2.68 -17.99 5.50
C GLU A 146 3.09 -19.35 6.10
N VAL A 147 3.02 -20.40 5.30
CA VAL A 147 3.47 -21.75 5.71
C VAL A 147 4.95 -21.72 6.00
N GLU A 148 5.75 -21.15 5.11
CA GLU A 148 7.19 -21.01 5.28
C GLU A 148 7.56 -20.24 6.56
N ALA A 149 6.89 -19.11 6.82
CA ALA A 149 7.09 -18.32 8.03
C ALA A 149 6.80 -19.14 9.31
N LYS A 150 5.71 -19.93 9.29
CA LYS A 150 5.37 -20.82 10.43
C LYS A 150 6.40 -21.94 10.64
N ILE A 151 6.94 -22.51 9.56
CA ILE A 151 8.01 -23.49 9.61
C ILE A 151 9.25 -22.86 10.24
N PHE A 152 9.65 -21.67 9.79
CA PHE A 152 10.81 -20.95 10.32
C PHE A 152 10.63 -20.56 11.79
N ASP A 153 9.47 -20.09 12.20
CA ASP A 153 9.18 -19.82 13.61
C ASP A 153 9.34 -21.09 14.45
N LYS A 154 8.89 -22.26 13.97
CA LYS A 154 9.09 -23.54 14.67
C LYS A 154 10.54 -23.99 14.74
N VAL A 155 11.34 -23.73 13.70
CA VAL A 155 12.79 -23.99 13.73
C VAL A 155 13.46 -23.11 14.79
N ILE A 156 13.10 -21.83 14.86
CA ILE A 156 13.63 -20.89 15.85
C ILE A 156 13.20 -21.26 17.27
N GLU A 157 11.94 -21.64 17.49
CA GLU A 157 11.43 -22.08 18.80
C GLU A 157 12.18 -23.31 19.35
N ASN A 158 12.58 -24.23 18.48
CA ASN A 158 13.31 -25.45 18.85
C ASN A 158 14.82 -25.25 18.94
N MET A 159 15.32 -24.05 18.62
CA MET A 159 16.73 -23.73 18.66
C MET A 159 17.17 -23.41 20.10
N THR A 160 18.32 -23.96 20.53
CA THR A 160 19.00 -23.55 21.75
C THR A 160 20.42 -23.12 21.38
N ALA A 161 20.72 -21.83 21.53
CA ALA A 161 22.06 -21.28 21.29
C ALA A 161 22.27 -20.01 22.10
N GLU A 162 23.51 -19.79 22.50
CA GLU A 162 23.98 -18.52 23.05
C GLU A 162 24.50 -17.67 21.86
N ILE A 163 23.78 -16.61 21.51
CA ILE A 163 24.13 -15.76 20.38
C ILE A 163 24.65 -14.43 20.93
N PRO A 164 25.87 -14.02 20.56
CA PRO A 164 26.41 -12.72 20.96
C PRO A 164 25.56 -11.55 20.45
N GLN A 165 25.31 -10.57 21.32
CA GLN A 165 24.48 -9.39 20.98
C GLN A 165 24.98 -8.65 19.72
N VAL A 166 26.29 -8.62 19.50
CA VAL A 166 26.91 -7.99 18.34
C VAL A 166 26.37 -8.53 17.00
N MET A 167 25.94 -9.80 16.94
CA MET A 167 25.38 -10.39 15.72
C MET A 167 24.01 -9.77 15.39
N PHE A 168 23.19 -9.53 16.40
CA PHE A 168 21.91 -8.85 16.23
C PHE A 168 22.10 -7.39 15.84
N ASP A 169 23.02 -6.69 16.52
CA ASP A 169 23.34 -5.29 16.23
C ASP A 169 23.87 -5.10 14.81
N ASN A 170 24.74 -6.02 14.35
CA ASN A 170 25.23 -6.01 12.97
C ASN A 170 24.09 -6.19 11.99
N ARG A 171 23.17 -7.16 12.21
CA ARG A 171 22.03 -7.38 11.32
C ARG A 171 21.10 -6.17 11.27
N VAL A 172 20.86 -5.52 12.41
CA VAL A 172 20.09 -4.25 12.43
C VAL A 172 20.76 -3.17 11.57
N ASN A 173 22.09 -3.03 11.67
CA ASN A 173 22.82 -2.04 10.88
C ASN A 173 22.76 -2.37 9.36
N GLU A 174 22.88 -3.65 9.00
CA GLU A 174 22.71 -4.11 7.61
C GLU A 174 21.31 -3.77 7.08
N MET A 175 20.25 -4.05 7.87
CA MET A 175 18.87 -3.71 7.48
C MET A 175 18.65 -2.20 7.28
N ILE A 176 19.34 -1.37 8.06
CA ILE A 176 19.33 0.09 7.87
C ILE A 176 20.04 0.47 6.57
N SER A 177 21.18 -0.15 6.26
CA SER A 177 21.87 0.08 5.00
C SER A 177 21.04 -0.39 3.80
N GLU A 178 20.33 -1.51 3.91
CA GLU A 178 19.37 -1.98 2.90
C GLU A 178 18.21 -0.98 2.71
N LEU A 179 17.70 -0.38 3.80
CA LEU A 179 16.71 0.69 3.72
C LEU A 179 17.25 1.90 2.95
N GLU A 180 18.46 2.34 3.27
CA GLU A 180 19.11 3.47 2.60
C GLU A 180 19.28 3.20 1.10
N GLN A 181 19.76 2.02 0.72
CA GLN A 181 19.88 1.61 -0.67
C GLN A 181 18.55 1.57 -1.41
N ARG A 182 17.46 1.23 -0.73
CA ARG A 182 16.09 1.20 -1.28
C ARG A 182 15.52 2.62 -1.49
N LEU A 183 15.91 3.55 -0.65
CA LEU A 183 15.49 4.95 -0.73
C LEU A 183 16.31 5.76 -1.76
N ALA A 184 17.58 5.40 -1.97
CA ALA A 184 18.51 6.11 -2.84
C ALA A 184 18.01 6.33 -4.28
N PRO A 185 17.39 5.35 -4.98
CA PRO A 185 16.85 5.55 -6.34
C PRO A 185 15.73 6.59 -6.41
N GLN A 186 15.05 6.86 -5.27
CA GLN A 186 14.00 7.87 -5.16
C GLN A 186 14.56 9.25 -4.76
N GLY A 187 15.88 9.38 -4.62
CA GLY A 187 16.55 10.60 -4.19
C GLY A 187 16.36 10.92 -2.70
N ILE A 188 15.90 9.95 -1.90
CA ILE A 188 15.62 10.12 -0.48
C ILE A 188 16.81 9.57 0.32
N SER A 189 17.48 10.43 1.09
CA SER A 189 18.47 9.98 2.07
C SER A 189 17.80 9.46 3.34
N LEU A 190 18.52 8.65 4.12
CA LEU A 190 18.03 8.17 5.41
C LEU A 190 17.66 9.32 6.36
N ASP A 191 18.46 10.39 6.38
CA ASP A 191 18.19 11.59 7.18
C ASP A 191 16.89 12.30 6.76
N LEU A 192 16.67 12.43 5.45
CA LEU A 192 15.45 13.02 4.91
C LEU A 192 14.22 12.15 5.24
N TYR A 193 14.35 10.84 5.12
CA TYR A 193 13.30 9.88 5.52
C TYR A 193 12.95 10.03 7.01
N MET A 194 13.96 10.10 7.90
CA MET A 194 13.74 10.31 9.33
C MET A 194 13.06 11.65 9.62
N GLN A 195 13.43 12.70 8.90
CA GLN A 195 12.82 14.02 9.04
C GLN A 195 11.34 14.02 8.65
N TYR A 196 10.98 13.38 7.53
CA TYR A 196 9.58 13.29 7.08
C TYR A 196 8.71 12.40 7.97
N THR A 197 9.28 11.32 8.51
CA THR A 197 8.54 10.38 9.37
C THR A 197 8.52 10.77 10.84
N GLY A 198 9.32 11.77 11.25
CA GLY A 198 9.49 12.16 12.65
C GLY A 198 10.22 11.09 13.48
N GLN A 199 10.93 10.15 12.84
CA GLN A 199 11.65 9.07 13.50
C GLN A 199 13.10 9.47 13.79
N THR A 200 13.69 8.80 14.77
CA THR A 200 15.13 8.86 15.06
C THR A 200 15.79 7.57 14.66
N ILE A 201 17.12 7.57 14.49
CA ILE A 201 17.87 6.34 14.20
C ILE A 201 17.63 5.26 15.26
N ASP A 202 17.45 5.63 16.52
CA ASP A 202 17.19 4.69 17.59
C ASP A 202 15.79 4.07 17.49
N THR A 203 14.78 4.82 17.03
CA THR A 203 13.45 4.27 16.79
C THR A 203 13.45 3.34 15.59
N VAL A 204 14.19 3.65 14.54
CA VAL A 204 14.38 2.78 13.38
C VAL A 204 15.09 1.48 13.78
N LYS A 205 16.19 1.57 14.57
CA LYS A 205 16.89 0.40 15.10
C LYS A 205 15.99 -0.50 15.95
N LYS A 206 15.17 0.09 16.81
CA LYS A 206 14.21 -0.67 17.63
C LYS A 206 13.15 -1.37 16.78
N ALA A 207 12.67 -0.73 15.72
CA ALA A 207 11.68 -1.32 14.83
C ALA A 207 12.25 -2.57 14.10
N TYR A 208 13.54 -2.56 13.77
CA TYR A 208 14.19 -3.70 13.11
C TYR A 208 14.69 -4.78 14.06
N ALA A 209 14.81 -4.50 15.38
CA ALA A 209 15.46 -5.40 16.33
C ALA A 209 14.83 -6.81 16.37
N GLU A 210 13.52 -6.91 16.44
CA GLU A 210 12.81 -8.21 16.47
C GLU A 210 13.03 -8.99 15.17
N GLN A 211 12.93 -8.32 14.03
CA GLN A 211 13.14 -8.96 12.73
C GLN A 211 14.59 -9.41 12.55
N ALA A 212 15.55 -8.59 12.97
CA ALA A 212 16.98 -8.93 12.94
C ALA A 212 17.28 -10.14 13.84
N GLU A 213 16.69 -10.21 15.04
CA GLU A 213 16.82 -11.34 15.94
C GLU A 213 16.30 -12.62 15.29
N LYS A 214 15.11 -12.59 14.68
CA LYS A 214 14.55 -13.74 13.96
C LYS A 214 15.45 -14.19 12.81
N GLN A 215 15.95 -13.24 12.01
CA GLN A 215 16.81 -13.56 10.86
C GLN A 215 18.15 -14.18 11.28
N VAL A 216 18.81 -13.64 12.31
CA VAL A 216 20.07 -14.19 12.82
C VAL A 216 19.85 -15.60 13.39
N LYS A 217 18.81 -15.80 14.20
CA LYS A 217 18.47 -17.12 14.74
C LYS A 217 18.20 -18.14 13.64
N LEU A 218 17.37 -17.77 12.65
CA LEU A 218 17.05 -18.63 11.52
C LEU A 218 18.31 -19.00 10.74
N ARG A 219 19.15 -18.01 10.41
CA ARG A 219 20.40 -18.23 9.67
C ARG A 219 21.29 -19.23 10.39
N LEU A 220 21.53 -19.06 11.68
CA LEU A 220 22.36 -19.96 12.50
C LEU A 220 21.76 -21.36 12.60
N ALA A 221 20.44 -21.47 12.74
CA ALA A 221 19.75 -22.75 12.76
C ALA A 221 19.92 -23.50 11.42
N LEU A 222 19.72 -22.82 10.30
CA LEU A 222 19.88 -23.40 8.96
C LEU A 222 21.33 -23.82 8.69
N GLU A 223 22.32 -23.01 9.06
CA GLU A 223 23.73 -23.39 8.97
C GLU A 223 24.06 -24.63 9.80
N LYS A 224 23.44 -24.74 10.99
CA LYS A 224 23.60 -25.92 11.82
C LYS A 224 22.95 -27.15 11.22
N ILE A 225 21.73 -27.01 10.64
CA ILE A 225 21.04 -28.11 9.95
C ILE A 225 21.88 -28.55 8.74
N ALA A 226 22.34 -27.61 7.90
CA ALA A 226 23.19 -27.94 6.78
C ALA A 226 24.40 -28.77 7.15
N LYS A 227 25.05 -28.47 8.31
CA LYS A 227 26.18 -29.23 8.83
C LYS A 227 25.76 -30.59 9.39
N LEU A 228 24.63 -30.70 10.08
CA LEU A 228 24.18 -31.97 10.68
C LEU A 228 23.71 -32.97 9.60
N GLU A 229 23.04 -32.45 8.57
CA GLU A 229 22.54 -33.24 7.44
C GLU A 229 23.63 -33.49 6.37
N ASN A 230 24.86 -32.99 6.58
CA ASN A 230 25.98 -33.11 5.64
C ASN A 230 25.61 -32.62 4.24
N ILE A 231 24.95 -31.44 4.14
CA ILE A 231 24.58 -30.87 2.87
C ILE A 231 25.83 -30.41 2.14
N GLU A 232 26.17 -31.12 1.05
CA GLU A 232 27.28 -30.77 0.19
C GLU A 232 26.82 -29.88 -0.96
N VAL A 233 27.68 -28.95 -1.37
CA VAL A 233 27.50 -28.08 -2.52
C VAL A 233 28.53 -28.49 -3.58
N THR A 234 28.03 -28.90 -4.74
CA THR A 234 28.87 -29.28 -5.85
C THR A 234 29.48 -28.07 -6.57
N GLU A 235 30.57 -28.30 -7.30
CA GLU A 235 31.17 -27.23 -8.12
C GLU A 235 30.23 -26.72 -9.22
N ASP A 236 29.35 -27.59 -9.73
CA ASP A 236 28.34 -27.21 -10.74
C ASP A 236 27.29 -26.30 -10.15
N GLU A 237 26.81 -26.56 -8.92
CA GLU A 237 25.88 -25.69 -8.20
C GLU A 237 26.51 -24.33 -7.88
N LEU A 238 27.76 -24.33 -7.43
CA LEU A 238 28.50 -23.12 -7.15
C LEU A 238 28.65 -22.27 -8.42
N LYS A 239 29.02 -22.90 -9.53
CA LYS A 239 29.15 -22.23 -10.82
C LYS A 239 27.81 -21.66 -11.29
N ALA A 240 26.74 -22.45 -11.22
CA ALA A 240 25.40 -22.00 -11.62
C ALA A 240 24.93 -20.81 -10.82
N GLU A 241 25.29 -20.72 -9.52
CA GLU A 241 24.91 -19.58 -8.69
C GLU A 241 25.74 -18.31 -9.03
N PHE A 242 27.04 -18.48 -9.33
CA PHE A 242 27.84 -17.38 -9.87
C PHE A 242 27.31 -16.87 -11.20
N ASP A 243 26.90 -17.76 -12.12
CA ASP A 243 26.33 -17.39 -13.41
C ASP A 243 25.03 -16.60 -13.23
N LYS A 244 24.15 -16.99 -12.30
CA LYS A 244 22.92 -16.23 -11.96
C LYS A 244 23.22 -14.83 -11.39
N LEU A 245 24.20 -14.73 -10.47
CA LEU A 245 24.60 -13.45 -9.92
C LEU A 245 25.20 -12.54 -11.01
N ALA A 246 26.01 -13.08 -11.90
CA ALA A 246 26.59 -12.36 -13.03
C ALA A 246 25.51 -11.78 -13.95
N GLU A 247 24.48 -12.57 -14.26
CA GLU A 247 23.33 -12.13 -15.05
C GLU A 247 22.51 -11.04 -14.32
N ALA A 248 22.20 -11.25 -13.03
CA ALA A 248 21.41 -10.33 -12.23
C ALA A 248 22.06 -8.97 -12.08
N TYR A 249 23.37 -8.95 -11.84
CA TYR A 249 24.14 -7.70 -11.66
C TYR A 249 24.71 -7.15 -12.96
N LYS A 250 24.58 -7.86 -14.08
CA LYS A 250 25.17 -7.51 -15.38
C LYS A 250 26.68 -7.31 -15.30
N LEU A 251 27.36 -8.19 -14.56
CA LEU A 251 28.80 -8.21 -14.35
C LEU A 251 29.36 -9.58 -14.81
N ASP A 252 30.65 -9.64 -15.08
CA ASP A 252 31.32 -10.89 -15.34
C ASP A 252 31.53 -11.71 -14.05
N VAL A 253 31.54 -13.05 -14.15
CA VAL A 253 31.74 -13.96 -13.00
C VAL A 253 33.04 -13.62 -12.24
N ASP A 254 34.11 -13.28 -12.95
CA ASP A 254 35.38 -12.89 -12.32
C ASP A 254 35.27 -11.60 -11.50
N GLN A 255 34.41 -10.67 -11.90
CA GLN A 255 34.13 -9.46 -11.13
C GLN A 255 33.32 -9.80 -9.87
N ILE A 256 32.32 -10.68 -9.97
CA ILE A 256 31.53 -11.14 -8.82
C ILE A 256 32.43 -11.83 -7.79
N LYS A 257 33.37 -12.67 -8.23
CA LYS A 257 34.35 -13.37 -7.37
C LYS A 257 35.29 -12.46 -6.62
N GLN A 258 35.47 -11.20 -7.04
CA GLN A 258 36.24 -10.22 -6.26
C GLN A 258 35.50 -9.76 -5.00
N PHE A 259 34.17 -9.84 -4.99
CA PHE A 259 33.32 -9.42 -3.88
C PHE A 259 32.78 -10.56 -3.04
N ILE A 260 32.55 -11.73 -3.66
CA ILE A 260 31.96 -12.91 -3.02
C ILE A 260 32.94 -14.08 -3.14
N HIS A 261 33.39 -14.58 -2.01
CA HIS A 261 34.29 -15.74 -1.99
C HIS A 261 33.52 -17.06 -2.17
N ASP A 262 34.14 -18.03 -2.85
CA ASP A 262 33.58 -19.35 -3.10
C ASP A 262 33.05 -20.03 -1.82
N ASP A 263 33.75 -19.92 -0.70
CA ASP A 263 33.36 -20.52 0.57
C ASP A 263 32.12 -19.88 1.19
N ASP A 264 31.91 -18.58 1.00
CA ASP A 264 30.75 -17.89 1.52
C ASP A 264 29.53 -18.19 0.65
N LEU A 265 29.69 -18.21 -0.68
CA LEU A 265 28.60 -18.58 -1.58
C LEU A 265 28.21 -20.07 -1.39
N LYS A 266 29.17 -20.97 -1.12
CA LYS A 266 28.89 -22.38 -0.77
C LYS A 266 28.04 -22.48 0.50
N LYS A 267 28.31 -21.65 1.53
CA LYS A 267 27.48 -21.60 2.74
C LYS A 267 26.06 -21.14 2.42
N ASP A 268 25.91 -20.12 1.59
CA ASP A 268 24.60 -19.60 1.21
C ASP A 268 23.77 -20.62 0.43
N ILE A 269 24.39 -21.31 -0.51
CA ILE A 269 23.76 -22.42 -1.24
C ILE A 269 23.36 -23.55 -0.28
N ALA A 270 24.25 -23.92 0.65
CA ALA A 270 23.95 -24.97 1.62
C ALA A 270 22.78 -24.59 2.55
N VAL A 271 22.70 -23.32 2.95
CA VAL A 271 21.56 -22.78 3.72
C VAL A 271 20.28 -22.84 2.90
N GLY A 272 20.31 -22.47 1.61
CA GLY A 272 19.16 -22.62 0.73
C GLY A 272 18.67 -24.07 0.64
N LYS A 273 19.59 -25.02 0.45
CA LYS A 273 19.26 -26.47 0.44
C LYS A 273 18.70 -26.94 1.78
N ALA A 274 19.16 -26.38 2.92
CA ALA A 274 18.60 -26.67 4.22
C ALA A 274 17.16 -26.12 4.38
N VAL A 275 16.83 -24.99 3.78
CA VAL A 275 15.45 -24.48 3.69
C VAL A 275 14.57 -25.47 2.95
N ASP A 276 15.00 -25.93 1.77
CA ASP A 276 14.23 -26.89 0.99
C ASP A 276 14.01 -28.18 1.77
N LEU A 277 15.06 -28.68 2.42
CA LEU A 277 14.98 -29.89 3.25
C LEU A 277 13.93 -29.78 4.36
N ILE A 278 13.92 -28.69 5.11
CA ILE A 278 12.95 -28.50 6.21
C ILE A 278 11.52 -28.27 5.69
N LYS A 279 11.37 -27.64 4.54
CA LYS A 279 10.06 -27.48 3.87
C LYS A 279 9.49 -28.82 3.44
N ASP A 280 10.32 -29.67 2.81
CA ASP A 280 9.94 -31.01 2.36
C ASP A 280 9.62 -31.95 3.52
N ALA A 281 10.32 -31.82 4.66
CA ALA A 281 10.08 -32.60 5.86
C ALA A 281 8.90 -32.11 6.72
N ALA A 282 8.38 -30.91 6.45
CA ALA A 282 7.34 -30.32 7.26
C ALA A 282 5.99 -31.00 7.04
N VAL A 283 5.33 -31.39 8.15
CA VAL A 283 3.95 -31.92 8.13
C VAL A 283 2.98 -30.79 8.40
N ILE A 284 2.31 -30.33 7.35
CA ILE A 284 1.27 -29.31 7.45
C ILE A 284 -0.03 -29.99 7.90
N LYS A 285 -0.56 -29.56 9.04
CA LYS A 285 -1.80 -30.08 9.62
C LYS A 285 -2.92 -29.04 9.51
#